data_c4c8b7fc22b6fb6ae2819cf60ba791e8
#
_entry.id   c4c8b7fc22b6fb6ae2819cf60ba791e8
#
_cell.length_a   1.000
_cell.length_b   1.000
_cell.length_c   1.000
_cell.angle_alpha   90.00
_cell.angle_beta   90.00
_cell.angle_gamma   90.00
#
_symmetry.space_group_name_H-M   'P 1'
#
loop_
_entity.id
_entity.type
_entity.pdbx_description
1 polymer ?
#
loop_
_entity_poly.entity_id
_entity_poly.type
_entity_poly.pdbx_seq_one_letter_code
_entity_poly.pdbx_strand_id
1 'polypeptide(L)'
;MSPLNDPREALRRALQYDAGDPKRIQHLIMVYAFAEMIADGEHLPDAQRRVLLTAAALHDIGIHNAQLHYGSSAGKYQELEGPPVVCQLLADWPKDFVEEVCDLVARHHTYTGVDRLTLRILIE
;
A
#
# COMPACT_ATOMS: atom_id res chain seq x y z
N MET A 1 -20.79 9.89 3.41
CA MET A 1 -19.35 9.57 3.56
C MET A 1 -18.80 9.04 2.25
N SER A 2 -17.68 9.60 1.82
CA SER A 2 -17.07 9.18 0.56
C SER A 2 -16.15 7.97 0.78
N PRO A 3 -16.25 6.89 0.00
CA PRO A 3 -15.29 5.78 0.08
C PRO A 3 -13.95 6.11 -0.57
N LEU A 4 -13.81 7.30 -1.20
CA LEU A 4 -12.66 7.62 -2.05
C LEU A 4 -11.40 8.01 -1.28
N ASN A 5 -11.39 7.92 0.02
CA ASN A 5 -10.19 8.04 0.84
C ASN A 5 -10.29 7.15 2.09
N ASP A 6 -11.15 6.15 2.04
CA ASP A 6 -11.32 5.20 3.14
C ASP A 6 -10.36 4.03 2.94
N PRO A 7 -9.37 3.86 3.83
CA PRO A 7 -8.41 2.76 3.70
C PRO A 7 -9.05 1.37 3.62
N ARG A 8 -10.21 1.18 4.26
CA ARG A 8 -10.89 -0.12 4.21
C ARG A 8 -11.46 -0.42 2.84
N GLU A 9 -11.86 0.62 2.09
CA GLU A 9 -12.27 0.42 0.70
C GLU A 9 -11.07 0.03 -0.16
N ALA A 10 -9.90 0.64 0.08
CA ALA A 10 -8.67 0.23 -0.59
C ALA A 10 -8.32 -1.22 -0.27
N LEU A 11 -8.46 -1.62 0.99
CA LEU A 11 -8.22 -3.01 1.40
C LEU A 11 -9.15 -3.96 0.67
N ARG A 12 -10.44 -3.62 0.57
CA ARG A 12 -11.42 -4.44 -0.14
C ARG A 12 -11.02 -4.63 -1.61
N ARG A 13 -10.60 -3.56 -2.27
CA ARG A 13 -10.16 -3.61 -3.66
C ARG A 13 -8.90 -4.45 -3.83
N ALA A 14 -7.96 -4.34 -2.90
CA ALA A 14 -6.74 -5.16 -2.91
C ALA A 14 -7.07 -6.65 -2.73
N LEU A 15 -7.98 -6.97 -1.81
CA LEU A 15 -8.41 -8.36 -1.59
C LEU A 15 -9.06 -8.94 -2.84
N GLN A 16 -9.84 -8.16 -3.57
CA GLN A 16 -10.42 -8.60 -4.83
C GLN A 16 -9.34 -8.81 -5.90
N TYR A 17 -8.37 -7.92 -5.97
CA TYR A 17 -7.27 -8.01 -6.92
C TYR A 17 -6.45 -9.29 -6.69
N ASP A 18 -6.21 -9.65 -5.43
CA ASP A 18 -5.44 -10.83 -5.04
C ASP A 18 -6.31 -12.08 -4.87
N ALA A 19 -7.56 -12.05 -5.32
CA ALA A 19 -8.46 -13.20 -5.20
C ALA A 19 -7.82 -14.44 -5.82
N GLY A 20 -7.89 -15.56 -5.09
CA GLY A 20 -7.26 -16.80 -5.51
C GLY A 20 -5.85 -17.01 -4.97
N ASP A 21 -5.30 -16.05 -4.22
CA ASP A 21 -3.98 -16.16 -3.62
C ASP A 21 -4.08 -16.05 -2.08
N PRO A 22 -4.39 -17.14 -1.38
CA PRO A 22 -4.63 -17.10 0.08
C PRO A 22 -3.44 -16.57 0.87
N LYS A 23 -2.22 -16.87 0.46
CA LYS A 23 -1.02 -16.42 1.17
C LYS A 23 -0.86 -14.90 1.10
N ARG A 24 -1.13 -14.32 -0.08
CA ARG A 24 -1.06 -12.87 -0.26
C ARG A 24 -2.16 -12.18 0.54
N ILE A 25 -3.37 -12.74 0.52
CA ILE A 25 -4.50 -12.21 1.27
C ILE A 25 -4.20 -12.20 2.76
N GLN A 26 -3.68 -13.30 3.29
CA GLN A 26 -3.34 -13.44 4.70
C GLN A 26 -2.27 -12.43 5.12
N HIS A 27 -1.21 -12.31 4.32
CA HIS A 27 -0.13 -11.35 4.55
C HIS A 27 -0.66 -9.92 4.53
N LEU A 28 -1.49 -9.60 3.56
CA LEU A 28 -2.07 -8.27 3.39
C LEU A 28 -2.90 -7.86 4.60
N ILE A 29 -3.77 -8.74 5.08
CA ILE A 29 -4.61 -8.45 6.24
C ILE A 29 -3.74 -8.22 7.48
N MET A 30 -2.71 -9.05 7.66
CA MET A 30 -1.81 -8.93 8.80
C MET A 30 -1.05 -7.61 8.79
N VAL A 31 -0.49 -7.23 7.63
CA VAL A 31 0.25 -5.97 7.50
C VAL A 31 -0.68 -4.78 7.74
N TYR A 32 -1.88 -4.82 7.19
CA TYR A 32 -2.86 -3.75 7.40
C TYR A 32 -3.21 -3.60 8.89
N ALA A 33 -3.47 -4.71 9.58
CA ALA A 33 -3.81 -4.68 10.99
C ALA A 33 -2.67 -4.10 11.84
N PHE A 34 -1.43 -4.50 11.57
CA PHE A 34 -0.28 -3.95 12.27
C PHE A 34 -0.10 -2.46 12.00
N ALA A 35 -0.26 -2.04 10.75
CA ALA A 35 -0.15 -0.62 10.39
C ALA A 35 -1.19 0.21 11.13
N GLU A 36 -2.42 -0.30 11.23
CA GLU A 36 -3.50 0.38 11.94
C GLU A 36 -3.16 0.54 13.43
N MET A 37 -2.67 -0.52 14.05
CA MET A 37 -2.29 -0.48 15.47
C MET A 37 -1.15 0.49 15.73
N ILE A 38 -0.13 0.49 14.87
CA ILE A 38 1.02 1.39 15.02
C ILE A 38 0.59 2.84 14.80
N ALA A 39 -0.20 3.10 13.76
CA ALA A 39 -0.67 4.45 13.45
C ALA A 39 -1.49 5.02 14.61
N ASP A 40 -2.35 4.21 15.21
CA ASP A 40 -3.16 4.64 16.34
C ASP A 40 -2.31 4.82 17.60
N GLY A 41 -1.33 3.97 17.82
CA GLY A 41 -0.40 4.11 18.96
C GLY A 41 0.49 5.34 18.84
N GLU A 42 0.85 5.73 17.63
CA GLU A 42 1.65 6.93 17.36
C GLU A 42 0.79 8.20 17.22
N HIS A 43 -0.52 8.07 17.33
CA HIS A 43 -1.46 9.20 17.24
C HIS A 43 -1.28 10.01 15.96
N LEU A 44 -1.15 9.34 14.82
CA LEU A 44 -1.00 10.02 13.55
C LEU A 44 -2.23 10.88 13.22
N PRO A 45 -2.03 12.08 12.64
CA PRO A 45 -3.16 12.87 12.15
C PRO A 45 -3.98 12.07 11.15
N ASP A 46 -5.29 12.33 11.09
CA ASP A 46 -6.22 11.56 10.25
C ASP A 46 -5.78 11.49 8.79
N ALA A 47 -5.35 12.60 8.23
CA ALA A 47 -4.90 12.64 6.83
C ALA A 47 -3.71 11.70 6.59
N GLN A 48 -2.70 11.74 7.48
CA GLN A 48 -1.54 10.85 7.39
C GLN A 48 -1.94 9.39 7.61
N ARG A 49 -2.82 9.15 8.57
CA ARG A 49 -3.31 7.80 8.87
C ARG A 49 -3.97 7.17 7.66
N ARG A 50 -4.82 7.93 6.96
CA ARG A 50 -5.51 7.42 5.76
C ARG A 50 -4.53 7.07 4.64
N VAL A 51 -3.53 7.89 4.40
CA VAL A 51 -2.50 7.61 3.40
C VAL A 51 -1.71 6.37 3.79
N LEU A 52 -1.26 6.28 5.04
CA LEU A 52 -0.48 5.14 5.52
C LEU A 52 -1.25 3.83 5.39
N LEU A 53 -2.50 3.80 5.85
CA LEU A 53 -3.29 2.57 5.83
C LEU A 53 -3.65 2.16 4.41
N THR A 54 -3.91 3.12 3.52
CA THR A 54 -4.14 2.83 2.11
C THR A 54 -2.87 2.25 1.48
N ALA A 55 -1.71 2.84 1.77
CA ALA A 55 -0.43 2.32 1.28
C ALA A 55 -0.16 0.92 1.84
N ALA A 56 -0.48 0.68 3.11
CA ALA A 56 -0.32 -0.66 3.71
C ALA A 56 -1.19 -1.70 2.99
N ALA A 57 -2.42 -1.32 2.63
CA ALA A 57 -3.33 -2.20 1.89
C ALA A 57 -2.80 -2.53 0.49
N LEU A 58 -2.00 -1.65 -0.10
CA LEU A 58 -1.58 -1.77 -1.50
C LEU A 58 -0.06 -1.97 -1.66
N HIS A 59 0.68 -2.13 -0.56
CA HIS A 59 2.15 -2.11 -0.63
C HIS A 59 2.74 -3.24 -1.48
N ASP A 60 2.11 -4.41 -1.51
CA ASP A 60 2.57 -5.56 -2.28
C ASP A 60 1.75 -5.81 -3.54
N ILE A 61 0.94 -4.83 -3.96
CA ILE A 61 -0.02 -5.04 -5.06
C ILE A 61 0.68 -5.32 -6.40
N GLY A 62 1.94 -4.91 -6.53
CA GLY A 62 2.72 -5.13 -7.74
C GLY A 62 3.37 -6.50 -7.86
N ILE A 63 3.21 -7.38 -6.85
CA ILE A 63 3.97 -8.62 -6.79
C ILE A 63 3.69 -9.57 -7.97
N HIS A 64 2.43 -9.69 -8.38
CA HIS A 64 2.05 -10.57 -9.49
C HIS A 64 2.60 -10.04 -10.82
N ASN A 65 2.51 -8.72 -11.04
CA ASN A 65 3.06 -8.11 -12.25
C ASN A 65 4.58 -8.18 -12.27
N ALA A 66 5.24 -8.04 -11.11
CA ALA A 66 6.68 -8.19 -11.02
C ALA A 66 7.11 -9.60 -11.43
N GLN A 67 6.42 -10.62 -10.93
CA GLN A 67 6.68 -12.01 -11.34
C GLN A 67 6.44 -12.21 -12.82
N LEU A 68 5.35 -11.67 -13.35
CA LEU A 68 4.99 -11.83 -14.75
C LEU A 68 6.00 -11.15 -15.67
N HIS A 69 6.41 -9.92 -15.37
CA HIS A 69 7.25 -9.13 -16.28
C HIS A 69 8.75 -9.39 -16.11
N TYR A 70 9.19 -9.77 -14.91
CA TYR A 70 10.61 -9.90 -14.61
C TYR A 70 11.00 -11.29 -14.10
N GLY A 71 10.03 -12.17 -13.90
CA GLY A 71 10.28 -13.49 -13.32
C GLY A 71 10.77 -13.43 -11.88
N SER A 72 10.55 -12.31 -11.19
CA SER A 72 11.05 -12.09 -9.83
C SER A 72 10.12 -11.13 -9.09
N SER A 73 9.93 -11.38 -7.81
CA SER A 73 9.20 -10.48 -6.93
C SER A 73 10.13 -9.65 -6.03
N ALA A 74 11.40 -9.47 -6.43
CA ALA A 74 12.34 -8.64 -5.69
C ALA A 74 11.79 -7.23 -5.48
N GLY A 75 12.17 -6.60 -4.35
CA GLY A 75 11.64 -5.31 -3.95
C GLY A 75 11.69 -4.24 -5.02
N LYS A 76 12.81 -4.18 -5.77
CA LYS A 76 12.95 -3.19 -6.85
C LYS A 76 11.90 -3.33 -7.95
N TYR A 77 11.47 -4.56 -8.25
CA TYR A 77 10.44 -4.80 -9.25
C TYR A 77 9.05 -4.52 -8.71
N GLN A 78 8.80 -4.80 -7.44
CA GLN A 78 7.56 -4.43 -6.78
C GLN A 78 7.40 -2.91 -6.73
N GLU A 79 8.49 -2.18 -6.50
CA GLU A 79 8.46 -0.71 -6.47
C GLU A 79 8.16 -0.12 -7.85
N LEU A 80 8.53 -0.83 -8.93
CA LEU A 80 8.22 -0.40 -10.29
C LEU A 80 6.78 -0.75 -10.69
N GLU A 81 6.31 -1.92 -10.31
CA GLU A 81 5.01 -2.44 -10.76
C GLU A 81 3.85 -2.02 -9.87
N GLY A 82 4.13 -1.68 -8.60
CA GLY A 82 3.08 -1.31 -7.64
C GLY A 82 2.32 -0.05 -8.00
N PRO A 83 3.01 1.09 -8.22
CA PRO A 83 2.32 2.35 -8.49
C PRO A 83 1.33 2.31 -9.66
N PRO A 84 1.65 1.69 -10.82
CA PRO A 84 0.65 1.57 -11.89
C PRO A 84 -0.62 0.84 -11.46
N VAL A 85 -0.50 -0.23 -10.66
CA VAL A 85 -1.66 -0.96 -10.17
C VAL A 85 -2.46 -0.11 -9.17
N VAL A 86 -1.77 0.63 -8.29
CA VAL A 86 -2.43 1.56 -7.37
C VAL A 86 -3.26 2.57 -8.16
N CYS A 87 -2.68 3.18 -9.19
CA CYS A 87 -3.39 4.15 -10.02
C CYS A 87 -4.62 3.53 -10.67
N GLN A 88 -4.52 2.29 -11.12
CA GLN A 88 -5.64 1.57 -11.72
C GLN A 88 -6.75 1.31 -10.69
N LEU A 89 -6.40 0.81 -9.51
CA LEU A 89 -7.38 0.45 -8.49
C LEU A 89 -8.04 1.67 -7.86
N LEU A 90 -7.33 2.80 -7.78
CA LEU A 90 -7.80 4.04 -7.17
C LEU A 90 -8.08 5.12 -8.22
N ALA A 91 -8.42 4.72 -9.44
CA ALA A 91 -8.62 5.67 -10.54
C ALA A 91 -9.72 6.70 -10.27
N ASP A 92 -10.69 6.36 -9.41
CA ASP A 92 -11.80 7.23 -9.02
C ASP A 92 -11.53 8.05 -7.74
N TRP A 93 -10.31 7.97 -7.21
CA TRP A 93 -9.93 8.66 -5.97
C TRP A 93 -9.25 10.00 -6.25
N PRO A 94 -9.21 10.92 -5.25
CA PRO A 94 -8.52 12.20 -5.44
C PRO A 94 -7.07 12.01 -5.83
N LYS A 95 -6.63 12.76 -6.83
CA LYS A 95 -5.32 12.59 -7.44
C LYS A 95 -4.18 12.80 -6.44
N ASP A 96 -4.25 13.85 -5.63
CA ASP A 96 -3.21 14.15 -4.65
C ASP A 96 -3.05 13.03 -3.63
N PHE A 97 -4.17 12.45 -3.19
CA PHE A 97 -4.18 11.33 -2.27
C PHE A 97 -3.49 10.12 -2.91
N VAL A 98 -3.84 9.81 -4.16
CA VAL A 98 -3.27 8.68 -4.88
C VAL A 98 -1.77 8.86 -5.09
N GLU A 99 -1.32 10.08 -5.38
CA GLU A 99 0.10 10.37 -5.55
C GLU A 99 0.89 10.09 -4.28
N GLU A 100 0.38 10.48 -3.12
CA GLU A 100 1.03 10.19 -1.84
C GLU A 100 1.10 8.69 -1.56
N VAL A 101 0.02 7.98 -1.85
CA VAL A 101 -0.02 6.52 -1.68
C VAL A 101 1.01 5.86 -2.60
N CYS A 102 1.06 6.29 -3.87
CA CYS A 102 2.03 5.76 -4.84
C CYS A 102 3.47 5.98 -4.39
N ASP A 103 3.76 7.15 -3.81
CA ASP A 103 5.10 7.45 -3.31
C ASP A 103 5.51 6.46 -2.22
N LEU A 104 4.62 6.19 -1.27
CA LEU A 104 4.90 5.22 -0.20
C LEU A 104 5.06 3.81 -0.75
N VAL A 105 4.19 3.39 -1.67
CA VAL A 105 4.26 2.05 -2.26
C VAL A 105 5.55 1.89 -3.06
N ALA A 106 5.97 2.91 -3.79
CA ALA A 106 7.19 2.89 -4.59
C ALA A 106 8.46 2.81 -3.73
N ARG A 107 8.38 3.16 -2.43
CA ARG A 107 9.55 3.28 -1.57
C ARG A 107 9.54 2.34 -0.37
N HIS A 108 8.56 1.44 -0.25
CA HIS A 108 8.44 0.63 0.97
C HIS A 108 9.58 -0.38 1.15
N HIS A 109 10.34 -0.70 0.10
CA HIS A 109 11.53 -1.54 0.19
C HIS A 109 12.83 -0.73 0.23
N THR A 110 12.75 0.60 0.24
CA THR A 110 13.91 1.49 0.24
C THR A 110 14.20 2.00 1.64
N TYR A 111 15.40 1.74 2.14
CA TYR A 111 15.78 2.06 3.51
C TYR A 111 16.62 3.34 3.63
N THR A 112 17.16 3.85 2.54
CA THR A 112 17.96 5.09 2.55
C THR A 112 17.07 6.30 2.35
N GLY A 113 17.38 7.39 3.05
CA GLY A 113 16.63 8.65 2.93
C GLY A 113 15.24 8.62 3.54
N VAL A 114 14.96 7.64 4.40
CA VAL A 114 13.65 7.52 5.06
C VAL A 114 13.63 8.42 6.28
N ASP A 115 12.85 9.50 6.20
CA ASP A 115 12.73 10.48 7.28
C ASP A 115 11.29 10.77 7.71
N ARG A 116 10.29 10.36 6.91
CA ARG A 116 8.89 10.54 7.27
C ARG A 116 8.42 9.38 8.13
N LEU A 117 7.68 9.69 9.18
CA LEU A 117 7.16 8.69 10.11
C LEU A 117 6.30 7.63 9.41
N THR A 118 5.42 8.06 8.50
CA THR A 118 4.54 7.15 7.78
C THR A 118 5.33 6.12 6.97
N LEU A 119 6.38 6.56 6.27
CA LEU A 119 7.21 5.67 5.48
C LEU A 119 7.99 4.72 6.37
N ARG A 120 8.51 5.21 7.50
CA ARG A 120 9.24 4.38 8.46
C ARG A 120 8.37 3.28 9.04
N ILE A 121 7.12 3.61 9.38
CA ILE A 121 6.18 2.61 9.89
C ILE A 121 5.92 1.53 8.83
N LEU A 122 5.74 1.92 7.59
CA LEU A 122 5.44 0.98 6.51
C LEU A 122 6.62 0.04 6.22
N ILE A 123 7.85 0.54 6.31
CA ILE A 123 9.07 -0.26 6.10
C ILE A 123 9.27 -1.27 7.22
N GLU A 124 9.02 -0.84 8.44
CA GLU A 124 9.17 -1.70 9.61
C GLU A 124 8.10 -2.78 9.69
#